data_561f4a9230a74c9dc81fe241ac15e7d2
#
_entry.id   561f4a9230a74c9dc81fe241ac15e7d2
#
_cell.length_a   1.000
_cell.length_b   1.000
_cell.length_c   1.000
_cell.angle_alpha   90.00
_cell.angle_beta   90.00
_cell.angle_gamma   90.00
#
_symmetry.space_group_name_H-M   'P 1'
#
loop_
_entity.id
_entity.type
_entity.pdbx_description
1 polymer ?
#
loop_
_entity_poly.entity_id
_entity_poly.type
_entity_poly.pdbx_seq_one_letter_code
_entity_poly.pdbx_strand_id
1 'polypeptide(L)'
;QKHSYDSQGDMMNLDSKIYIAGHDGMVGSAIKRNLESKGYNNIVTSSYPEVDLTRQNDVETLFMAMKPEYVIDSAAKVGGIQANNIYRGQFLYENLMIQNNLIHAAHEVGVKKLLFLGSSCIYPKHADQPMKEEYLLTNVLEPTNEPYAIAKIAGIKMCESYYRQYGDNFISVMPTNLYGPNDNF
;
A
#
# COMPACT_ATOMS: atom_id res chain seq x y z
N GLN A 1 3.42 -9.56 -29.77
CA GLN A 1 4.87 -9.38 -29.48
C GLN A 1 5.08 -9.80 -28.04
N LYS A 2 5.81 -10.90 -27.85
CA LYS A 2 6.25 -11.37 -26.54
C LYS A 2 7.29 -10.38 -26.03
N HIS A 3 6.97 -9.58 -25.03
CA HIS A 3 7.97 -8.88 -24.26
C HIS A 3 8.74 -9.93 -23.43
N SER A 4 10.00 -10.12 -23.76
CA SER A 4 10.94 -10.85 -22.94
C SER A 4 11.13 -10.07 -21.64
N TYR A 5 10.67 -10.61 -20.53
CA TYR A 5 11.06 -10.11 -19.22
C TYR A 5 12.56 -10.33 -19.07
N ASP A 6 13.29 -9.24 -18.96
CA ASP A 6 14.71 -9.27 -18.63
C ASP A 6 14.79 -9.79 -17.17
N SER A 7 15.32 -11.00 -17.01
CA SER A 7 15.36 -11.72 -15.74
C SER A 7 16.51 -11.26 -14.82
N GLN A 8 17.07 -10.08 -15.02
CA GLN A 8 17.92 -9.39 -14.06
C GLN A 8 17.10 -8.38 -13.25
N GLY A 9 16.09 -8.90 -12.54
CA GLY A 9 15.47 -8.13 -11.47
C GLY A 9 16.53 -7.85 -10.42
N ASP A 10 16.80 -6.58 -10.15
CA ASP A 10 17.65 -6.14 -9.03
C ASP A 10 17.20 -6.84 -7.77
N MET A 11 17.95 -7.86 -7.35
CA MET A 11 17.67 -8.53 -6.10
C MET A 11 17.90 -7.53 -4.97
N MET A 12 16.91 -7.37 -4.10
CA MET A 12 17.00 -6.52 -2.93
C MET A 12 18.14 -7.02 -2.03
N ASN A 13 19.15 -6.18 -1.83
CA ASN A 13 20.30 -6.49 -1.00
C ASN A 13 19.95 -6.35 0.49
N LEU A 14 20.70 -7.02 1.37
CA LEU A 14 20.44 -6.99 2.81
C LEU A 14 20.61 -5.59 3.44
N ASP A 15 21.38 -4.73 2.83
CA ASP A 15 21.62 -3.33 3.22
C ASP A 15 20.77 -2.31 2.43
N SER A 16 19.93 -2.77 1.52
CA SER A 16 19.00 -1.90 0.77
C SER A 16 18.09 -1.15 1.73
N LYS A 17 17.91 0.14 1.47
CA LYS A 17 17.04 0.99 2.29
C LYS A 17 15.56 0.73 1.99
N ILE A 18 14.85 0.17 2.96
CA ILE A 18 13.45 -0.23 2.85
C ILE A 18 12.61 0.65 3.79
N TYR A 19 11.69 1.40 3.24
CA TYR A 19 10.70 2.14 4.04
C TYR A 19 9.41 1.33 4.17
N ILE A 20 8.93 1.16 5.41
CA ILE A 20 7.65 0.50 5.70
C ILE A 20 6.70 1.54 6.29
N ALA A 21 5.72 1.96 5.50
CA ALA A 21 4.61 2.76 5.99
C ALA A 21 3.61 1.87 6.76
N GLY A 22 3.16 2.30 7.93
CA GLY A 22 2.24 1.52 8.77
C GLY A 22 2.92 0.34 9.49
N HIS A 23 4.17 0.51 9.89
CA HIS A 23 5.02 -0.51 10.53
C HIS A 23 4.52 -1.00 11.89
N ASP A 24 3.66 -0.27 12.56
CA ASP A 24 3.05 -0.55 13.86
C ASP A 24 1.74 -1.31 13.75
N GLY A 25 1.11 -1.33 12.57
CA GLY A 25 -0.07 -2.15 12.30
C GLY A 25 0.26 -3.64 12.16
N MET A 26 -0.79 -4.47 12.13
CA MET A 26 -0.68 -5.93 12.05
C MET A 26 0.23 -6.37 10.89
N VAL A 27 -0.06 -5.92 9.68
CA VAL A 27 0.68 -6.36 8.48
C VAL A 27 2.07 -5.75 8.43
N GLY A 28 2.19 -4.43 8.64
CA GLY A 28 3.48 -3.72 8.60
C GLY A 28 4.47 -4.25 9.63
N SER A 29 4.02 -4.54 10.86
CA SER A 29 4.86 -5.12 11.91
C SER A 29 5.30 -6.55 11.57
N ALA A 30 4.42 -7.36 10.97
CA ALA A 30 4.76 -8.70 10.53
C ALA A 30 5.80 -8.70 9.40
N ILE A 31 5.65 -7.80 8.43
CA ILE A 31 6.61 -7.61 7.35
C ILE A 31 7.97 -7.17 7.91
N LYS A 32 7.97 -6.18 8.82
CA LYS A 32 9.21 -5.70 9.47
C LYS A 32 9.94 -6.84 10.15
N ARG A 33 9.26 -7.60 11.03
CA ARG A 33 9.87 -8.77 11.70
C ARG A 33 10.41 -9.80 10.73
N ASN A 34 9.70 -10.07 9.64
CA ASN A 34 10.13 -11.04 8.63
C ASN A 34 11.40 -10.58 7.91
N LEU A 35 11.47 -9.33 7.51
CA LEU A 35 12.66 -8.76 6.87
C LEU A 35 13.86 -8.76 7.82
N GLU A 36 13.68 -8.33 9.06
CA GLU A 36 14.73 -8.37 10.10
C GLU A 36 15.25 -9.80 10.32
N SER A 37 14.35 -10.78 10.39
CA SER A 37 14.73 -12.20 10.56
C SER A 37 15.51 -12.77 9.37
N LYS A 38 15.37 -12.17 8.20
CA LYS A 38 16.11 -12.50 6.97
C LYS A 38 17.42 -11.72 6.82
N GLY A 39 17.76 -10.88 7.79
CA GLY A 39 19.01 -10.15 7.83
C GLY A 39 18.99 -8.77 7.14
N TYR A 40 17.83 -8.27 6.69
CA TYR A 40 17.73 -6.90 6.21
C TYR A 40 17.93 -5.93 7.37
N ASN A 41 18.92 -5.06 7.27
CA ASN A 41 19.40 -4.23 8.38
C ASN A 41 19.16 -2.73 8.20
N ASN A 42 18.64 -2.31 7.05
CA ASN A 42 18.39 -0.89 6.73
C ASN A 42 16.88 -0.63 6.52
N ILE A 43 16.09 -1.00 7.53
CA ILE A 43 14.64 -0.81 7.53
C ILE A 43 14.34 0.52 8.22
N VAL A 44 13.62 1.40 7.52
CA VAL A 44 13.23 2.73 8.00
C VAL A 44 11.74 2.78 8.18
N THR A 45 11.30 3.44 9.23
CA THR A 45 9.89 3.63 9.57
C THR A 45 9.65 5.07 10.03
N SER A 46 8.42 5.53 10.03
CA SER A 46 8.02 6.80 10.61
C SER A 46 6.77 6.63 11.46
N SER A 47 6.63 7.43 12.49
CA SER A 47 5.50 7.37 13.42
C SER A 47 4.74 8.69 13.46
N TYR A 48 3.42 8.59 13.64
CA TYR A 48 2.60 9.76 13.98
C TYR A 48 2.86 10.14 15.46
N PRO A 49 2.93 11.42 15.84
CA PRO A 49 2.67 12.62 15.02
C PRO A 49 3.90 13.23 14.33
N GLU A 50 5.07 12.61 14.42
CA GLU A 50 6.29 13.15 13.82
C GLU A 50 6.20 13.29 12.31
N VAL A 51 5.53 12.34 11.66
CA VAL A 51 5.21 12.36 10.24
C VAL A 51 3.74 12.01 10.07
N ASP A 52 2.97 12.95 9.54
CA ASP A 52 1.56 12.73 9.17
C ASP A 52 1.46 12.35 7.69
N LEU A 53 1.24 11.08 7.39
CA LEU A 53 1.16 10.58 6.02
C LEU A 53 -0.01 11.17 5.21
N THR A 54 -1.00 11.81 5.87
CA THR A 54 -2.05 12.55 5.17
C THR A 54 -1.59 13.92 4.67
N ARG A 55 -0.41 14.37 5.09
CA ARG A 55 0.17 15.66 4.73
C ARG A 55 1.24 15.48 3.65
N GLN A 56 0.97 16.00 2.46
CA GLN A 56 1.89 15.88 1.32
C GLN A 56 3.31 16.37 1.67
N ASN A 57 3.43 17.55 2.28
CA ASN A 57 4.72 18.14 2.62
C ASN A 57 5.54 17.28 3.60
N ASP A 58 4.88 16.62 4.55
CA ASP A 58 5.57 15.75 5.52
C ASP A 58 6.15 14.52 4.80
N VAL A 59 5.38 13.91 3.90
CA VAL A 59 5.82 12.75 3.13
C VAL A 59 6.93 13.12 2.14
N GLU A 60 6.81 14.22 1.41
CA GLU A 60 7.85 14.69 0.50
C GLU A 60 9.16 14.99 1.25
N THR A 61 9.08 15.69 2.39
CA THR A 61 10.25 15.98 3.22
C THR A 61 10.92 14.70 3.70
N LEU A 62 10.14 13.75 4.19
CA LEU A 62 10.64 12.45 4.63
C LEU A 62 11.34 11.69 3.48
N PHE A 63 10.72 11.60 2.31
CA PHE A 63 11.26 10.84 1.17
C PHE A 63 12.50 11.49 0.59
N MET A 64 12.54 12.84 0.50
CA MET A 64 13.73 13.58 0.05
C MET A 64 14.93 13.37 0.99
N ALA A 65 14.69 13.35 2.31
CA ALA A 65 15.74 13.13 3.31
C ALA A 65 16.19 11.68 3.34
N MET A 66 15.27 10.73 3.26
CA MET A 66 15.52 9.30 3.43
C MET A 66 16.00 8.63 2.15
N LYS A 67 15.42 8.99 1.00
CA LYS A 67 15.65 8.37 -0.32
C LYS A 67 15.60 6.85 -0.26
N PRO A 68 14.43 6.25 0.03
CA PRO A 68 14.30 4.80 0.12
C PRO A 68 14.49 4.17 -1.26
N GLU A 69 15.09 2.98 -1.32
CA GLU A 69 15.18 2.18 -2.52
C GLU A 69 13.92 1.36 -2.76
N TYR A 70 13.31 0.90 -1.67
CA TYR A 70 12.10 0.08 -1.66
C TYR A 70 11.09 0.65 -0.69
N VAL A 71 9.82 0.61 -1.08
CA VAL A 71 8.70 1.09 -0.25
C VAL A 71 7.66 -0.01 -0.12
N ILE A 72 7.22 -0.26 1.12
CA ILE A 72 6.09 -1.13 1.42
C ILE A 72 5.01 -0.26 2.05
N ASP A 73 3.92 -0.05 1.32
CA ASP A 73 2.78 0.72 1.78
C ASP A 73 1.72 -0.20 2.40
N SER A 74 1.82 -0.38 3.71
CA SER A 74 0.82 -1.05 4.54
C SER A 74 0.03 -0.05 5.40
N ALA A 75 0.27 1.25 5.23
CA ALA A 75 -0.44 2.28 5.96
C ALA A 75 -1.87 2.46 5.44
N ALA A 76 -2.81 2.46 6.35
CA ALA A 76 -4.20 2.79 6.06
C ALA A 76 -4.94 3.20 7.33
N LYS A 77 -5.93 4.07 7.20
CA LYS A 77 -6.94 4.28 8.23
C LYS A 77 -7.89 3.09 8.18
N VAL A 78 -7.81 2.24 9.18
CA VAL A 78 -8.63 1.04 9.30
C VAL A 78 -9.53 1.11 10.52
N GLY A 79 -10.65 0.39 10.48
CA GLY A 79 -11.58 0.26 11.59
C GLY A 79 -12.58 -0.84 11.29
N GLY A 80 -13.30 -1.29 12.32
CA GLY A 80 -14.39 -2.25 12.14
C GLY A 80 -15.52 -1.72 11.27
N ILE A 81 -16.47 -2.58 10.90
CA ILE A 81 -17.62 -2.28 10.03
C ILE A 81 -18.37 -1.03 10.53
N GLN A 82 -18.57 -0.90 11.84
CA GLN A 82 -19.29 0.22 12.43
C GLN A 82 -18.54 1.55 12.21
N ALA A 83 -17.23 1.59 12.46
CA ALA A 83 -16.43 2.79 12.25
C ALA A 83 -16.39 3.21 10.77
N ASN A 84 -16.22 2.25 9.86
CA ASN A 84 -16.28 2.50 8.41
C ASN A 84 -17.63 3.09 7.98
N ASN A 85 -18.73 2.63 8.57
CA ASN A 85 -20.06 3.12 8.23
C ASN A 85 -20.38 4.51 8.81
N ILE A 86 -19.80 4.85 9.99
CA ILE A 86 -20.02 6.15 10.65
C ILE A 86 -19.10 7.24 10.06
N TYR A 87 -17.81 6.95 9.91
CA TYR A 87 -16.79 7.93 9.51
C TYR A 87 -16.42 7.83 8.03
N ARG A 88 -17.42 7.62 7.16
CA ARG A 88 -17.25 7.35 5.72
C ARG A 88 -16.36 8.38 5.01
N GLY A 89 -16.63 9.67 5.21
CA GLY A 89 -15.88 10.76 4.59
C GLY A 89 -14.44 10.82 5.08
N GLN A 90 -14.22 10.66 6.37
CA GLN A 90 -12.89 10.65 6.98
C GLN A 90 -12.07 9.46 6.47
N PHE A 91 -12.64 8.26 6.46
CA PHE A 91 -11.95 7.06 5.97
C PHE A 91 -11.56 7.15 4.51
N LEU A 92 -12.46 7.67 3.67
CA LEU A 92 -12.15 7.89 2.26
C LEU A 92 -11.02 8.91 2.09
N TYR A 93 -11.15 10.08 2.73
CA TYR A 93 -10.19 11.17 2.61
C TYR A 93 -8.80 10.78 3.11
N GLU A 94 -8.70 10.26 4.35
CA GLU A 94 -7.41 9.93 4.95
C GLU A 94 -6.70 8.82 4.16
N ASN A 95 -7.40 7.76 3.73
CA ASN A 95 -6.79 6.70 2.93
C ASN A 95 -6.33 7.18 1.56
N LEU A 96 -7.11 8.01 0.88
CA LEU A 96 -6.68 8.62 -0.39
C LEU A 96 -5.44 9.48 -0.21
N MET A 97 -5.39 10.32 0.82
CA MET A 97 -4.23 11.18 1.07
C MET A 97 -2.98 10.36 1.40
N ILE A 98 -3.06 9.38 2.30
CA ILE A 98 -1.92 8.52 2.67
C ILE A 98 -1.32 7.88 1.41
N GLN A 99 -2.12 7.14 0.65
CA GLN A 99 -1.62 6.39 -0.50
C GLN A 99 -1.15 7.29 -1.64
N ASN A 100 -1.87 8.40 -1.93
CA ASN A 100 -1.48 9.32 -2.99
C ASN A 100 -0.14 9.99 -2.66
N ASN A 101 0.05 10.43 -1.42
CA ASN A 101 1.29 11.04 -0.99
C ASN A 101 2.47 10.05 -1.07
N LEU A 102 2.28 8.81 -0.61
CA LEU A 102 3.34 7.79 -0.63
C LEU A 102 3.72 7.37 -2.05
N ILE A 103 2.73 7.10 -2.92
CA ILE A 103 2.97 6.67 -4.29
C ILE A 103 3.66 7.79 -5.09
N HIS A 104 3.16 9.03 -4.96
CA HIS A 104 3.75 10.15 -5.68
C HIS A 104 5.17 10.47 -5.20
N ALA A 105 5.40 10.54 -3.89
CA ALA A 105 6.73 10.78 -3.35
C ALA A 105 7.73 9.67 -3.72
N ALA A 106 7.27 8.41 -3.80
CA ALA A 106 8.10 7.31 -4.27
C ALA A 106 8.56 7.49 -5.72
N HIS A 107 7.66 7.98 -6.59
CA HIS A 107 8.00 8.35 -7.96
C HIS A 107 9.04 9.47 -8.00
N GLU A 108 8.79 10.58 -7.31
CA GLU A 108 9.65 11.77 -7.31
C GLU A 108 11.10 11.49 -6.87
N VAL A 109 11.30 10.57 -5.91
CA VAL A 109 12.64 10.21 -5.45
C VAL A 109 13.26 9.01 -6.19
N GLY A 110 12.54 8.43 -7.15
CA GLY A 110 13.02 7.33 -7.97
C GLY A 110 13.16 6.00 -7.22
N VAL A 111 12.14 5.63 -6.44
CA VAL A 111 12.09 4.34 -5.74
C VAL A 111 12.17 3.18 -6.74
N LYS A 112 13.03 2.20 -6.49
CA LYS A 112 13.22 1.05 -7.38
C LYS A 112 11.98 0.16 -7.47
N LYS A 113 11.29 -0.05 -6.34
CA LYS A 113 10.03 -0.79 -6.29
C LYS A 113 9.17 -0.34 -5.12
N LEU A 114 7.87 -0.21 -5.38
CA LEU A 114 6.84 0.01 -4.38
C LEU A 114 5.86 -1.15 -4.37
N LEU A 115 5.56 -1.67 -3.18
CA LEU A 115 4.49 -2.63 -2.93
C LEU A 115 3.33 -1.92 -2.22
N PHE A 116 2.19 -1.81 -2.89
CA PHE A 116 0.94 -1.29 -2.34
C PHE A 116 0.05 -2.44 -1.84
N LEU A 117 -0.33 -2.39 -0.58
CA LEU A 117 -1.29 -3.33 -0.03
C LEU A 117 -2.72 -2.89 -0.37
N GLY A 118 -3.34 -3.60 -1.30
CA GLY A 118 -4.76 -3.54 -1.57
C GLY A 118 -5.57 -4.31 -0.52
N SER A 119 -6.76 -4.72 -0.89
CA SER A 119 -7.64 -5.52 -0.04
C SER A 119 -8.62 -6.30 -0.91
N SER A 120 -9.06 -7.46 -0.47
CA SER A 120 -10.10 -8.23 -1.16
C SER A 120 -11.48 -7.54 -1.20
N CYS A 121 -11.71 -6.52 -0.36
CA CYS A 121 -12.94 -5.74 -0.37
C CYS A 121 -13.15 -4.88 -1.64
N ILE A 122 -12.13 -4.78 -2.51
CA ILE A 122 -12.23 -4.09 -3.80
C ILE A 122 -13.08 -4.84 -4.83
N TYR A 123 -13.29 -6.13 -4.61
CA TYR A 123 -14.11 -6.94 -5.51
C TYR A 123 -15.60 -6.75 -5.26
N PRO A 124 -16.44 -6.94 -6.28
CA PRO A 124 -17.88 -6.84 -6.13
C PRO A 124 -18.42 -7.73 -5.01
N LYS A 125 -19.46 -7.24 -4.31
CA LYS A 125 -20.11 -7.96 -3.20
C LYS A 125 -20.52 -9.40 -3.56
N HIS A 126 -20.95 -9.60 -4.79
CA HIS A 126 -21.45 -10.88 -5.31
C HIS A 126 -20.53 -11.46 -6.40
N ALA A 127 -19.22 -11.24 -6.28
CA ALA A 127 -18.26 -11.84 -7.19
C ALA A 127 -18.25 -13.37 -7.05
N ASP A 128 -18.14 -14.06 -8.19
CA ASP A 128 -17.99 -15.52 -8.22
C ASP A 128 -16.71 -15.97 -7.50
N GLN A 129 -16.75 -17.19 -6.96
CA GLN A 129 -15.60 -17.81 -6.30
C GLN A 129 -15.00 -18.90 -7.20
N PRO A 130 -13.66 -18.99 -7.30
CA PRO A 130 -12.65 -18.09 -6.72
C PRO A 130 -12.64 -16.72 -7.40
N MET A 131 -12.41 -15.64 -6.61
CA MET A 131 -12.34 -14.28 -7.14
C MET A 131 -11.15 -14.12 -8.08
N LYS A 132 -11.37 -13.46 -9.22
CA LYS A 132 -10.36 -13.16 -10.23
C LYS A 132 -10.11 -11.67 -10.30
N GLU A 133 -8.88 -11.28 -10.67
CA GLU A 133 -8.49 -9.86 -10.79
C GLU A 133 -9.36 -9.09 -11.79
N GLU A 134 -9.83 -9.75 -12.85
CA GLU A 134 -10.72 -9.17 -13.88
C GLU A 134 -12.10 -8.75 -13.36
N TYR A 135 -12.49 -9.20 -12.16
CA TYR A 135 -13.77 -8.80 -11.54
C TYR A 135 -13.75 -7.40 -10.93
N LEU A 136 -12.57 -6.77 -10.86
CA LEU A 136 -12.44 -5.39 -10.38
C LEU A 136 -13.30 -4.43 -11.22
N LEU A 137 -14.13 -3.63 -10.55
CA LEU A 137 -15.02 -2.63 -11.16
C LEU A 137 -16.13 -3.19 -12.07
N THR A 138 -16.45 -4.47 -11.96
CA THR A 138 -17.50 -5.08 -12.78
C THR A 138 -18.90 -4.99 -12.18
N ASN A 139 -19.03 -4.72 -10.90
CA ASN A 139 -20.31 -4.61 -10.20
C ASN A 139 -20.18 -3.79 -8.92
N VAL A 140 -21.27 -3.67 -8.15
CA VAL A 140 -21.35 -2.88 -6.92
C VAL A 140 -20.50 -3.48 -5.79
N LEU A 141 -19.90 -2.58 -5.00
CA LEU A 141 -19.14 -2.93 -3.81
C LEU A 141 -20.06 -3.21 -2.62
N GLU A 142 -19.49 -3.78 -1.54
CA GLU A 142 -20.18 -3.89 -0.26
C GLU A 142 -20.40 -2.49 0.34
N PRO A 143 -21.65 -2.04 0.55
CA PRO A 143 -21.93 -0.66 0.93
C PRO A 143 -21.32 -0.22 2.27
N THR A 144 -21.12 -1.15 3.22
CA THR A 144 -20.61 -0.83 4.55
C THR A 144 -19.15 -0.43 4.57
N ASN A 145 -18.34 -0.91 3.63
CA ASN A 145 -16.92 -0.56 3.50
C ASN A 145 -16.56 0.07 2.16
N GLU A 146 -17.55 0.49 1.38
CA GLU A 146 -17.36 1.09 0.06
C GLU A 146 -16.34 2.24 0.04
N PRO A 147 -16.31 3.21 0.99
CA PRO A 147 -15.32 4.28 0.98
C PRO A 147 -13.89 3.76 1.07
N TYR A 148 -13.63 2.77 1.91
CA TYR A 148 -12.33 2.13 2.02
C TYR A 148 -11.98 1.35 0.75
N ALA A 149 -12.93 0.59 0.20
CA ALA A 149 -12.73 -0.15 -1.04
C ALA A 149 -12.40 0.78 -2.22
N ILE A 150 -13.11 1.90 -2.36
CA ILE A 150 -12.84 2.91 -3.40
C ILE A 150 -11.44 3.50 -3.24
N ALA A 151 -11.01 3.84 -2.02
CA ALA A 151 -9.66 4.32 -1.79
C ALA A 151 -8.63 3.27 -2.23
N LYS A 152 -8.81 2.01 -1.88
CA LYS A 152 -7.90 0.93 -2.30
C LYS A 152 -7.88 0.71 -3.82
N ILE A 153 -9.02 0.76 -4.49
CA ILE A 153 -9.12 0.72 -5.96
C ILE A 153 -8.33 1.88 -6.58
N ALA A 154 -8.50 3.10 -6.06
CA ALA A 154 -7.77 4.26 -6.54
C ALA A 154 -6.24 4.09 -6.42
N GLY A 155 -5.74 3.55 -5.29
CA GLY A 155 -4.32 3.27 -5.10
C GLY A 155 -3.78 2.23 -6.09
N ILE A 156 -4.52 1.14 -6.31
CA ILE A 156 -4.17 0.13 -7.31
C ILE A 156 -4.08 0.75 -8.71
N LYS A 157 -5.08 1.56 -9.09
CA LYS A 157 -5.11 2.24 -10.39
C LYS A 157 -4.02 3.31 -10.51
N MET A 158 -3.64 3.95 -9.41
CA MET A 158 -2.52 4.88 -9.40
C MET A 158 -1.19 4.14 -9.65
N CYS A 159 -0.91 3.04 -8.97
CA CYS A 159 0.27 2.21 -9.22
C CYS A 159 0.33 1.74 -10.70
N GLU A 160 -0.78 1.24 -11.23
CA GLU A 160 -0.90 0.81 -12.63
C GLU A 160 -0.63 1.97 -13.61
N SER A 161 -1.15 3.17 -13.31
CA SER A 161 -0.98 4.35 -14.15
C SER A 161 0.46 4.85 -14.15
N TYR A 162 1.13 4.86 -13.00
CA TYR A 162 2.53 5.22 -12.87
C TYR A 162 3.44 4.22 -13.61
N TYR A 163 3.14 2.92 -13.50
CA TYR A 163 3.85 1.92 -14.31
C TYR A 163 3.71 2.17 -15.80
N ARG A 164 2.49 2.45 -16.30
CA ARG A 164 2.23 2.67 -17.72
C ARG A 164 2.83 3.96 -18.26
N GLN A 165 2.80 5.02 -17.46
CA GLN A 165 3.25 6.35 -17.90
C GLN A 165 4.75 6.54 -17.72
N TYR A 166 5.30 6.12 -16.59
CA TYR A 166 6.67 6.42 -16.20
C TYR A 166 7.60 5.19 -16.17
N GLY A 167 7.05 3.98 -16.23
CA GLY A 167 7.81 2.75 -16.10
C GLY A 167 8.16 2.38 -14.65
N ASP A 168 7.55 3.05 -13.67
CA ASP A 168 7.78 2.79 -12.26
C ASP A 168 7.38 1.36 -11.88
N ASN A 169 8.24 0.64 -11.18
CA ASN A 169 7.96 -0.71 -10.73
C ASN A 169 7.07 -0.71 -9.48
N PHE A 170 5.86 -0.19 -9.62
CA PHE A 170 4.86 -0.12 -8.58
C PHE A 170 3.86 -1.26 -8.75
N ILE A 171 3.80 -2.14 -7.77
CA ILE A 171 2.95 -3.32 -7.79
C ILE A 171 1.94 -3.29 -6.64
N SER A 172 0.81 -3.94 -6.87
CA SER A 172 -0.25 -4.07 -5.86
C SER A 172 -0.51 -5.53 -5.54
N VAL A 173 -0.80 -5.83 -4.28
CA VAL A 173 -1.24 -7.16 -3.85
C VAL A 173 -2.58 -7.04 -3.15
N MET A 174 -3.46 -8.03 -3.34
CA MET A 174 -4.79 -8.09 -2.75
C MET A 174 -4.85 -9.25 -1.75
N PRO A 175 -4.41 -9.02 -0.50
CA PRO A 175 -4.51 -10.04 0.52
C PRO A 175 -5.97 -10.34 0.83
N THR A 176 -6.25 -11.59 1.15
CA THR A 176 -7.52 -11.99 1.77
C THR A 176 -7.58 -11.52 3.23
N ASN A 177 -8.54 -11.97 4.01
CA ASN A 177 -8.59 -11.63 5.43
C ASN A 177 -7.34 -12.14 6.14
N LEU A 178 -6.59 -11.22 6.69
CA LEU A 178 -5.39 -11.49 7.47
C LEU A 178 -5.74 -11.44 8.96
N TYR A 179 -4.98 -12.16 9.76
CA TYR A 179 -5.10 -12.17 11.22
C TYR A 179 -3.72 -12.36 11.85
N GLY A 180 -3.53 -11.90 13.06
CA GLY A 180 -2.23 -12.06 13.74
C GLY A 180 -1.99 -11.07 14.88
N PRO A 181 -0.78 -11.07 15.44
CA PRO A 181 -0.40 -10.09 16.45
C PRO A 181 -0.57 -8.65 15.96
N ASN A 182 -1.03 -7.78 16.84
CA ASN A 182 -1.36 -6.36 16.59
C ASN A 182 -2.61 -6.14 15.71
N ASP A 183 -3.49 -7.13 15.62
CA ASP A 183 -4.80 -6.94 14.99
C ASP A 183 -5.71 -6.05 15.86
N ASN A 184 -6.55 -5.25 15.21
CA ASN A 184 -7.55 -4.41 15.89
C ASN A 184 -8.85 -5.22 16.04
N PHE A 185 -9.18 -5.62 17.26
CA PHE A 185 -10.42 -6.32 17.60
C PHE A 185 -11.50 -5.34 18.06
#